data_07a9f5055da2777c2d1361b07092b7e1
#
_entry.id   07a9f5055da2777c2d1361b07092b7e1
#
_cell.length_a   1.000
_cell.length_b   1.000
_cell.length_c   1.000
_cell.angle_alpha   90.00
_cell.angle_beta   90.00
_cell.angle_gamma   90.00
#
_symmetry.space_group_name_H-M   'P 1'
#
loop_
_entity.id
_entity.type
_entity.pdbx_description
1 polymer ?
#
loop_
_entity_poly.entity_id
_entity_poly.type
_entity_poly.pdbx_seq_one_letter_code
_entity_poly.pdbx_strand_id
1 'polypeptide(L)'
;MRTLISNVTIVNEGTSVKGSVVLNDNKIAEICTEGNSPRRKCDETIDGTGMYLMPGVIDDHVHFREPGLTNKATIASESRAAAAGGVTSYMDMPNTKPTTVTIAALNDKFRRAAKDSRINYSFYFGATNNNSDMFERLTSRVCGIKLFMGSSTGNMLVDDAEGLDKVFSKANMPIAVHCEDSDIINRNAALYKEQYGDDPDVKFHPLIRSEEACYSSLVRAVKLAKKHDKQLHVMHISTARELDLLTTESLSNKKITAEATPAHLTFCDSDYATLGTRIKCNPAIKSDNDRAALREGINSGKIDIIGTDHAPHLLEDKQGGALKATSGMPSIQFSLPSMLQLVDDGVFTIEKVVEKMCHAPAELFKINKRGYIRKGYYADLVLVAPDCPWTVSKENILSQCQWSPFEGRTFNWKVCRTWVNGQCVYNNGTVNDEVRGKALKFTR
;
A
#
# COMPACT_ATOMS: atom_id res chain seq x y z
N MET A 1 23.57 17.96 -9.85
CA MET A 1 24.42 16.75 -9.85
C MET A 1 23.86 15.75 -10.85
N ARG A 2 24.70 15.19 -11.73
CA ARG A 2 24.30 14.15 -12.69
C ARG A 2 24.85 12.80 -12.22
N THR A 3 23.96 11.86 -11.98
CA THR A 3 24.30 10.49 -11.54
C THR A 3 23.94 9.51 -12.64
N LEU A 4 24.87 8.66 -13.03
CA LEU A 4 24.63 7.53 -13.93
C LEU A 4 24.42 6.26 -13.12
N ILE A 5 23.29 5.58 -13.33
CA ILE A 5 23.07 4.21 -12.87
C ILE A 5 23.27 3.33 -14.10
N SER A 6 24.40 2.59 -14.13
CA SER A 6 24.85 1.84 -15.31
C SER A 6 24.65 0.34 -15.15
N ASN A 7 24.63 -0.35 -16.29
CA ASN A 7 24.66 -1.82 -16.41
C ASN A 7 23.49 -2.52 -15.69
N VAL A 8 22.32 -1.87 -15.61
CA VAL A 8 21.14 -2.44 -14.95
C VAL A 8 20.20 -3.14 -15.94
N THR A 9 19.33 -4.02 -15.43
CA THR A 9 18.11 -4.40 -16.12
C THR A 9 17.01 -3.41 -15.71
N ILE A 10 16.55 -2.58 -16.63
CA ILE A 10 15.48 -1.61 -16.41
C ILE A 10 14.16 -2.35 -16.58
N VAL A 11 13.33 -2.37 -15.53
CA VAL A 11 11.97 -2.94 -15.57
C VAL A 11 10.97 -1.81 -15.60
N ASN A 12 10.32 -1.60 -16.72
CA ASN A 12 9.41 -0.49 -16.92
C ASN A 12 8.43 -0.79 -18.08
N GLU A 13 7.18 -0.40 -17.94
CA GLU A 13 6.15 -0.49 -18.98
C GLU A 13 6.03 -1.88 -19.60
N GLY A 14 5.99 -2.92 -18.78
CA GLY A 14 5.80 -4.30 -19.19
C GLY A 14 7.02 -4.95 -19.84
N THR A 15 8.20 -4.31 -19.78
CA THR A 15 9.44 -4.82 -20.39
C THR A 15 10.60 -4.80 -19.41
N SER A 16 11.56 -5.71 -19.62
CA SER A 16 12.85 -5.77 -18.93
C SER A 16 13.99 -5.66 -19.96
N VAL A 17 14.72 -4.54 -19.94
CA VAL A 17 15.80 -4.28 -20.94
C VAL A 17 17.10 -3.90 -20.25
N LYS A 18 18.22 -4.35 -20.79
CA LYS A 18 19.56 -3.90 -20.36
C LYS A 18 19.78 -2.45 -20.72
N GLY A 19 20.33 -1.66 -19.78
CA GLY A 19 20.55 -0.25 -20.04
C GLY A 19 21.14 0.50 -18.88
N SER A 20 21.04 1.81 -18.96
CA SER A 20 21.52 2.76 -17.95
C SER A 20 20.54 3.94 -17.85
N VAL A 21 20.44 4.55 -16.68
CA VAL A 21 19.59 5.72 -16.45
C VAL A 21 20.43 6.86 -15.89
N VAL A 22 20.28 8.06 -16.47
CA VAL A 22 20.93 9.27 -15.98
C VAL A 22 19.92 10.11 -15.22
N LEU A 23 20.25 10.39 -13.97
CA LEU A 23 19.56 11.37 -13.14
C LEU A 23 20.22 12.73 -13.30
N ASN A 24 19.42 13.80 -13.32
CA ASN A 24 19.91 15.16 -13.21
C ASN A 24 19.07 15.89 -12.16
N ASP A 25 19.69 16.18 -11.04
CA ASP A 25 19.00 16.69 -9.84
C ASP A 25 17.81 15.80 -9.47
N ASN A 26 16.60 16.29 -9.59
CA ASN A 26 15.39 15.56 -9.17
C ASN A 26 14.67 14.82 -10.30
N LYS A 27 15.25 14.73 -11.51
CA LYS A 27 14.62 14.18 -12.70
C LYS A 27 15.43 13.11 -13.39
N ILE A 28 14.74 12.21 -14.06
CA ILE A 28 15.31 11.30 -15.05
C ILE A 28 15.64 12.14 -16.29
N ALA A 29 16.93 12.24 -16.64
CA ALA A 29 17.41 13.04 -17.75
C ALA A 29 17.52 12.22 -19.04
N GLU A 30 18.08 11.00 -18.96
CA GLU A 30 18.30 10.13 -20.09
C GLU A 30 18.05 8.65 -19.69
N ILE A 31 17.63 7.87 -20.67
CA ILE A 31 17.57 6.41 -20.60
C ILE A 31 18.38 5.91 -21.77
N CYS A 32 19.43 5.13 -21.48
CA CYS A 32 20.38 4.62 -22.46
C CYS A 32 20.22 3.11 -22.56
N THR A 33 19.71 2.61 -23.66
CA THR A 33 19.55 1.18 -23.98
C THR A 33 20.41 0.82 -25.19
N GLU A 34 20.64 -0.47 -25.45
CA GLU A 34 21.29 -0.99 -26.67
C GLU A 34 22.66 -0.36 -26.97
N GLY A 35 23.53 -0.27 -25.96
CA GLY A 35 24.90 0.24 -26.14
C GLY A 35 25.03 1.75 -26.26
N ASN A 36 23.94 2.50 -26.15
CA ASN A 36 23.98 3.95 -26.11
C ASN A 36 24.61 4.46 -24.81
N SER A 37 25.48 5.44 -24.92
CA SER A 37 26.13 6.11 -23.77
C SER A 37 25.47 7.44 -23.45
N PRO A 38 25.60 7.93 -22.20
CA PRO A 38 25.11 9.26 -21.83
C PRO A 38 25.68 10.35 -22.71
N ARG A 39 24.86 11.31 -23.10
CA ARG A 39 25.27 12.44 -23.98
C ARG A 39 26.26 13.39 -23.31
N ARG A 40 26.32 13.42 -21.99
CA ARG A 40 27.21 14.29 -21.21
C ARG A 40 27.83 13.50 -20.06
N LYS A 41 29.03 13.88 -19.65
CA LYS A 41 29.71 13.32 -18.48
C LYS A 41 28.81 13.41 -17.25
N CYS A 42 28.84 12.39 -16.42
CA CYS A 42 28.17 12.34 -15.12
C CYS A 42 29.17 12.58 -14.02
N ASP A 43 28.67 13.19 -12.93
CA ASP A 43 29.49 13.53 -11.76
C ASP A 43 29.77 12.27 -10.91
N GLU A 44 28.80 11.34 -10.92
CA GLU A 44 28.84 10.07 -10.19
C GLU A 44 28.37 8.93 -11.09
N THR A 45 28.97 7.76 -10.93
CA THR A 45 28.52 6.51 -11.58
C THR A 45 28.29 5.43 -10.54
N ILE A 46 27.13 4.80 -10.62
CA ILE A 46 26.74 3.67 -9.79
C ILE A 46 26.63 2.47 -10.72
N ASP A 47 27.49 1.47 -10.51
CA ASP A 47 27.41 0.22 -11.25
C ASP A 47 26.31 -0.68 -10.67
N GLY A 48 25.37 -1.05 -11.51
CA GLY A 48 24.27 -1.95 -11.19
C GLY A 48 24.32 -3.28 -11.92
N THR A 49 25.53 -3.72 -12.29
CA THR A 49 25.71 -5.02 -12.97
C THR A 49 25.03 -6.14 -12.20
N GLY A 50 24.15 -6.89 -12.89
CA GLY A 50 23.36 -7.97 -12.28
C GLY A 50 22.11 -7.51 -11.50
N MET A 51 21.90 -6.20 -11.33
CA MET A 51 20.77 -5.65 -10.60
C MET A 51 19.64 -5.18 -11.50
N TYR A 52 18.46 -5.03 -10.92
CA TYR A 52 17.26 -4.53 -11.58
C TYR A 52 16.93 -3.13 -11.06
N LEU A 53 16.69 -2.20 -11.98
CA LEU A 53 16.25 -0.85 -11.70
C LEU A 53 14.77 -0.71 -12.06
N MET A 54 13.96 -0.32 -11.09
CA MET A 54 12.51 -0.15 -11.25
C MET A 54 12.10 1.28 -10.85
N PRO A 55 10.91 1.76 -11.28
CA PRO A 55 10.29 2.91 -10.63
C PRO A 55 10.12 2.62 -9.14
N GLY A 56 10.23 3.65 -8.32
CA GLY A 56 9.96 3.50 -6.90
C GLY A 56 8.51 3.11 -6.62
N VAL A 57 8.31 2.22 -5.67
CA VAL A 57 6.99 1.73 -5.27
C VAL A 57 6.14 2.89 -4.75
N ILE A 58 4.86 2.87 -5.12
CA ILE A 58 3.82 3.80 -4.64
C ILE A 58 2.82 2.98 -3.83
N ASP A 59 2.78 3.20 -2.53
CA ASP A 59 1.89 2.52 -1.61
C ASP A 59 0.68 3.41 -1.31
N ASP A 60 -0.48 3.02 -1.79
CA ASP A 60 -1.70 3.81 -1.66
C ASP A 60 -2.48 3.52 -0.37
N HIS A 61 -1.96 2.63 0.51
CA HIS A 61 -2.66 2.22 1.70
C HIS A 61 -1.73 2.01 2.91
N VAL A 62 -1.55 3.08 3.71
CA VAL A 62 -0.75 2.99 4.94
C VAL A 62 -1.42 3.67 6.13
N HIS A 63 -1.03 3.27 7.34
CA HIS A 63 -1.44 3.84 8.62
C HIS A 63 -0.19 4.23 9.43
N PHE A 64 0.40 5.39 9.16
CA PHE A 64 1.61 5.86 9.85
C PHE A 64 1.37 6.40 11.26
N ARG A 65 0.12 6.28 11.75
CA ARG A 65 -0.29 6.51 13.14
C ARG A 65 -0.16 7.95 13.65
N GLU A 66 0.44 8.86 12.91
CA GLU A 66 0.61 10.25 13.30
C GLU A 66 -0.40 11.17 12.58
N PRO A 67 -1.05 12.07 13.36
CA PRO A 67 -0.88 12.40 14.78
C PRO A 67 -1.58 11.45 15.75
N GLY A 68 -1.16 11.50 17.03
CA GLY A 68 -1.91 11.03 18.21
C GLY A 68 -1.80 9.56 18.56
N LEU A 69 -1.18 8.73 17.69
CA LEU A 69 -0.91 7.32 17.96
C LEU A 69 0.61 7.03 17.83
N THR A 70 1.42 8.01 18.17
CA THR A 70 2.87 8.04 17.94
C THR A 70 3.66 7.07 18.82
N ASN A 71 3.03 6.49 19.84
CA ASN A 71 3.60 5.35 20.56
C ASN A 71 3.75 4.11 19.68
N LYS A 72 2.92 3.95 18.65
CA LYS A 72 2.94 2.80 17.71
C LYS A 72 3.86 3.04 16.52
N ALA A 73 3.79 4.25 15.96
CA ALA A 73 4.56 4.64 14.77
C ALA A 73 4.47 6.14 14.53
N THR A 74 5.42 6.69 13.76
CA THR A 74 5.46 8.08 13.33
C THR A 74 5.69 8.19 11.83
N ILE A 75 5.40 9.34 11.22
CA ILE A 75 5.73 9.62 9.83
C ILE A 75 7.26 9.45 9.60
N ALA A 76 8.06 9.89 10.56
CA ALA A 76 9.52 9.74 10.47
C ALA A 76 9.95 8.27 10.44
N SER A 77 9.49 7.44 11.40
CA SER A 77 9.89 6.04 11.51
C SER A 77 9.43 5.21 10.31
N GLU A 78 8.14 5.35 9.92
CA GLU A 78 7.58 4.49 8.89
C GLU A 78 8.00 4.92 7.48
N SER A 79 8.29 6.21 7.25
CA SER A 79 8.90 6.63 5.98
C SER A 79 10.35 6.15 5.80
N ARG A 80 11.10 5.90 6.90
CA ARG A 80 12.41 5.23 6.88
C ARG A 80 12.27 3.75 6.51
N ALA A 81 11.33 3.06 7.16
CA ALA A 81 11.02 1.67 6.86
C ALA A 81 10.56 1.49 5.40
N ALA A 82 9.71 2.39 4.92
CA ALA A 82 9.25 2.46 3.54
C ALA A 82 10.42 2.62 2.55
N ALA A 83 11.31 3.59 2.80
CA ALA A 83 12.50 3.82 1.96
C ALA A 83 13.39 2.57 1.87
N ALA A 84 13.60 1.86 2.98
CA ALA A 84 14.36 0.61 3.01
C ALA A 84 13.66 -0.52 2.24
N GLY A 85 12.34 -0.48 2.11
CA GLY A 85 11.53 -1.41 1.31
C GLY A 85 11.39 -1.02 -0.16
N GLY A 86 12.04 0.06 -0.64
CA GLY A 86 11.92 0.51 -2.03
C GLY A 86 10.68 1.37 -2.32
N VAL A 87 9.90 1.73 -1.28
CA VAL A 87 8.74 2.59 -1.40
C VAL A 87 9.20 4.05 -1.44
N THR A 88 8.73 4.80 -2.43
CA THR A 88 9.12 6.20 -2.66
C THR A 88 7.98 7.19 -2.46
N SER A 89 6.75 6.66 -2.39
CA SER A 89 5.55 7.47 -2.17
C SER A 89 4.51 6.68 -1.39
N TYR A 90 3.79 7.36 -0.50
CA TYR A 90 2.69 6.74 0.24
C TYR A 90 1.44 7.63 0.31
N MET A 91 0.30 6.99 0.55
CA MET A 91 -0.98 7.64 0.83
C MET A 91 -1.51 7.17 2.18
N ASP A 92 -1.53 8.06 3.17
CA ASP A 92 -1.84 7.68 4.55
C ASP A 92 -3.30 7.90 4.92
N MET A 93 -3.84 6.95 5.67
CA MET A 93 -5.22 6.85 6.08
C MET A 93 -5.62 7.90 7.12
N PRO A 94 -6.93 8.26 7.18
CA PRO A 94 -7.42 9.35 8.03
C PRO A 94 -7.69 8.95 9.50
N ASN A 95 -7.59 7.67 9.87
CA ASN A 95 -7.95 7.16 11.20
C ASN A 95 -6.87 7.38 12.27
N THR A 96 -6.44 8.62 12.40
CA THR A 96 -5.49 9.15 13.40
C THR A 96 -6.21 9.82 14.59
N LYS A 97 -5.50 10.40 15.55
CA LYS A 97 -6.05 11.16 16.66
C LYS A 97 -5.45 12.58 16.70
N PRO A 98 -6.22 13.62 16.31
CA PRO A 98 -7.59 13.55 15.78
C PRO A 98 -7.67 12.87 14.42
N THR A 99 -8.86 12.39 14.06
CA THR A 99 -9.15 11.86 12.72
C THR A 99 -9.03 12.96 11.66
N THR A 100 -8.61 12.59 10.45
CA THR A 100 -8.42 13.55 9.32
C THR A 100 -9.74 13.75 8.56
N VAL A 101 -10.74 14.31 9.25
CA VAL A 101 -12.10 14.56 8.74
C VAL A 101 -12.42 16.04 8.61
N THR A 102 -11.43 16.91 8.83
CA THR A 102 -11.52 18.37 8.67
C THR A 102 -10.34 18.90 7.86
N ILE A 103 -10.52 20.04 7.22
CA ILE A 103 -9.43 20.71 6.46
C ILE A 103 -8.27 21.10 7.37
N ALA A 104 -8.52 21.47 8.63
CA ALA A 104 -7.48 21.79 9.61
C ALA A 104 -6.61 20.57 9.94
N ALA A 105 -7.23 19.42 10.24
CA ALA A 105 -6.52 18.16 10.52
C ALA A 105 -5.71 17.68 9.29
N LEU A 106 -6.29 17.79 8.09
CA LEU A 106 -5.61 17.46 6.85
C LEU A 106 -4.36 18.35 6.64
N ASN A 107 -4.46 19.65 6.82
CA ASN A 107 -3.34 20.58 6.69
C ASN A 107 -2.26 20.34 7.76
N ASP A 108 -2.64 19.91 8.97
CA ASP A 108 -1.68 19.51 10.00
C ASP A 108 -0.85 18.30 9.58
N LYS A 109 -1.47 17.25 9.03
CA LYS A 109 -0.75 16.08 8.49
C LYS A 109 0.23 16.48 7.37
N PHE A 110 -0.18 17.35 6.44
CA PHE A 110 0.71 17.85 5.40
C PHE A 110 1.91 18.63 5.98
N ARG A 111 1.73 19.42 7.04
CA ARG A 111 2.83 20.15 7.69
C ARG A 111 3.82 19.18 8.38
N ARG A 112 3.32 18.16 9.08
CA ARG A 112 4.13 17.12 9.71
C ARG A 112 4.95 16.36 8.67
N ALA A 113 4.31 15.84 7.62
CA ALA A 113 5.00 15.12 6.59
C ALA A 113 6.03 15.95 5.83
N ALA A 114 5.79 17.24 5.62
CA ALA A 114 6.76 18.14 5.01
C ALA A 114 8.07 18.25 5.82
N LYS A 115 7.98 18.12 7.14
CA LYS A 115 9.12 18.14 8.06
C LYS A 115 9.79 16.77 8.20
N ASP A 116 8.99 15.72 8.37
CA ASP A 116 9.45 14.46 8.92
C ASP A 116 9.48 13.29 7.93
N SER A 117 8.81 13.39 6.77
CA SER A 117 8.78 12.29 5.80
C SER A 117 10.04 12.22 4.95
N ARG A 118 10.63 11.03 4.83
CA ARG A 118 11.78 10.72 3.96
C ARG A 118 11.37 10.43 2.53
N ILE A 119 10.11 10.04 2.30
CA ILE A 119 9.56 9.71 1.00
C ILE A 119 8.35 10.60 0.67
N ASN A 120 7.91 10.62 -0.58
CA ASN A 120 6.78 11.45 -1.02
C ASN A 120 5.47 10.99 -0.37
N TYR A 121 4.51 11.91 -0.20
CA TYR A 121 3.33 11.67 0.62
C TYR A 121 2.07 12.33 0.08
N SER A 122 0.95 11.70 0.39
CA SER A 122 -0.39 12.27 0.35
C SER A 122 -1.25 11.69 1.46
N PHE A 123 -2.45 12.22 1.62
CA PHE A 123 -3.39 11.84 2.67
C PHE A 123 -4.78 11.69 2.10
N TYR A 124 -5.50 10.67 2.57
CA TYR A 124 -6.94 10.57 2.37
C TYR A 124 -7.68 11.52 3.31
N PHE A 125 -8.77 12.07 2.81
CA PHE A 125 -9.75 12.76 3.63
C PHE A 125 -10.82 11.75 4.08
N GLY A 126 -11.06 11.65 5.38
CA GLY A 126 -12.04 10.72 5.92
C GLY A 126 -13.46 11.23 5.75
N ALA A 127 -14.33 10.40 5.16
CA ALA A 127 -15.76 10.65 5.13
C ALA A 127 -16.40 10.35 6.49
N THR A 128 -17.44 11.15 6.82
CA THR A 128 -18.35 10.94 7.94
C THR A 128 -19.76 11.21 7.46
N ASN A 129 -20.78 10.89 8.27
CA ASN A 129 -22.19 11.16 7.92
C ASN A 129 -22.44 12.66 7.63
N ASN A 130 -21.59 13.59 8.12
CA ASN A 130 -21.88 15.02 8.14
C ASN A 130 -20.83 15.93 7.47
N ASN A 131 -19.80 15.40 6.80
CA ASN A 131 -18.71 16.25 6.26
C ASN A 131 -18.56 16.27 4.74
N SER A 132 -19.50 15.69 4.00
CA SER A 132 -19.45 15.62 2.53
C SER A 132 -19.43 17.01 1.85
N ASP A 133 -19.93 18.06 2.51
CA ASP A 133 -19.85 19.46 2.00
C ASP A 133 -18.42 20.01 1.97
N MET A 134 -17.48 19.37 2.68
CA MET A 134 -16.08 19.76 2.65
C MET A 134 -15.32 19.24 1.42
N PHE A 135 -15.89 18.28 0.66
CA PHE A 135 -15.18 17.64 -0.45
C PHE A 135 -14.79 18.63 -1.56
N GLU A 136 -15.63 19.64 -1.81
CA GLU A 136 -15.33 20.69 -2.79
C GLU A 136 -14.11 21.57 -2.42
N ARG A 137 -13.72 21.58 -1.14
CA ARG A 137 -12.58 22.35 -0.61
C ARG A 137 -11.26 21.57 -0.66
N LEU A 138 -11.30 20.30 -1.06
CA LEU A 138 -10.11 19.45 -1.15
C LEU A 138 -9.25 19.86 -2.35
N THR A 139 -7.95 19.93 -2.12
CA THR A 139 -6.99 20.37 -3.14
C THR A 139 -6.42 19.20 -3.94
N SER A 140 -5.72 19.52 -5.04
CA SER A 140 -5.02 18.52 -5.88
C SER A 140 -3.84 17.80 -5.19
N ARG A 141 -3.64 18.00 -3.89
CA ARG A 141 -2.65 17.25 -3.08
C ARG A 141 -3.29 16.08 -2.31
N VAL A 142 -4.63 16.01 -2.24
CA VAL A 142 -5.37 14.95 -1.54
C VAL A 142 -5.55 13.77 -2.48
N CYS A 143 -5.20 12.55 -2.06
CA CYS A 143 -5.27 11.38 -2.93
C CYS A 143 -6.71 10.91 -3.19
N GLY A 144 -7.58 10.94 -2.20
CA GLY A 144 -8.96 10.46 -2.30
C GLY A 144 -9.76 10.70 -1.03
N ILE A 145 -11.01 10.25 -1.07
CA ILE A 145 -11.91 10.19 0.09
C ILE A 145 -11.87 8.77 0.62
N LYS A 146 -11.53 8.58 1.91
CA LYS A 146 -11.61 7.28 2.58
C LYS A 146 -12.96 7.13 3.25
N LEU A 147 -13.61 6.02 2.94
CA LEU A 147 -14.90 5.63 3.50
C LEU A 147 -14.77 4.28 4.22
N PHE A 148 -15.21 4.19 5.45
CA PHE A 148 -15.34 2.95 6.20
C PHE A 148 -16.81 2.52 6.20
N MET A 149 -17.11 1.47 5.42
CA MET A 149 -18.43 0.83 5.35
C MET A 149 -18.43 -0.42 6.22
N GLY A 150 -18.47 -0.25 7.53
CA GLY A 150 -18.34 -1.31 8.52
C GLY A 150 -17.21 -1.04 9.49
N SER A 151 -17.09 -1.89 10.49
CA SER A 151 -16.15 -1.85 11.63
C SER A 151 -14.92 -0.95 11.46
N SER A 152 -14.98 0.26 11.96
CA SER A 152 -13.88 1.23 11.95
C SER A 152 -13.46 1.61 13.36
N THR A 153 -12.22 2.05 13.51
CA THR A 153 -11.74 2.70 14.74
C THR A 153 -12.11 4.19 14.72
N GLY A 154 -12.75 4.66 15.81
CA GLY A 154 -13.21 6.05 15.94
C GLY A 154 -14.61 6.27 15.35
N ASN A 155 -15.01 7.55 15.20
CA ASN A 155 -16.32 7.99 14.72
C ASN A 155 -16.37 8.17 13.18
N MET A 156 -15.63 7.35 12.43
CA MET A 156 -15.53 7.44 10.97
C MET A 156 -16.38 6.39 10.25
N LEU A 157 -17.20 5.64 10.99
CA LEU A 157 -18.14 4.69 10.39
C LEU A 157 -19.25 5.48 9.67
N VAL A 158 -19.49 5.14 8.42
CA VAL A 158 -20.66 5.60 7.66
C VAL A 158 -21.42 4.36 7.25
N ASP A 159 -22.47 4.04 7.97
CA ASP A 159 -23.28 2.83 7.81
C ASP A 159 -24.74 3.10 7.48
N ASP A 160 -25.23 4.31 7.74
CA ASP A 160 -26.57 4.70 7.35
C ASP A 160 -26.69 4.96 5.84
N ALA A 161 -27.87 4.66 5.29
CA ALA A 161 -28.09 4.72 3.84
C ALA A 161 -28.03 6.15 3.29
N GLU A 162 -28.46 7.15 4.05
CA GLU A 162 -28.46 8.55 3.65
C GLU A 162 -27.06 9.14 3.64
N GLY A 163 -26.26 8.85 4.69
CA GLY A 163 -24.85 9.27 4.77
C GLY A 163 -24.02 8.68 3.63
N LEU A 164 -24.19 7.39 3.34
CA LEU A 164 -23.53 6.75 2.20
C LEU A 164 -23.94 7.40 0.88
N ASP A 165 -25.24 7.61 0.64
CA ASP A 165 -25.72 8.24 -0.60
C ASP A 165 -25.15 9.65 -0.77
N LYS A 166 -25.09 10.45 0.31
CA LYS A 166 -24.47 11.78 0.31
C LYS A 166 -22.97 11.74 -0.02
N VAL A 167 -22.22 10.81 0.57
CA VAL A 167 -20.78 10.68 0.28
C VAL A 167 -20.57 10.35 -1.19
N PHE A 168 -21.27 9.35 -1.74
CA PHE A 168 -21.13 8.99 -3.15
C PHE A 168 -21.61 10.10 -4.09
N SER A 169 -22.73 10.77 -3.82
CA SER A 169 -23.23 11.83 -4.68
C SER A 169 -22.27 13.02 -4.78
N LYS A 170 -21.65 13.43 -3.67
CA LYS A 170 -20.79 14.63 -3.58
C LYS A 170 -19.31 14.38 -3.87
N ALA A 171 -18.85 13.13 -3.90
CA ALA A 171 -17.45 12.83 -4.15
C ALA A 171 -17.01 13.32 -5.54
N ASN A 172 -15.90 14.04 -5.59
CA ASN A 172 -15.27 14.58 -6.80
C ASN A 172 -13.86 14.01 -7.07
N MET A 173 -13.50 12.96 -6.35
CA MET A 173 -12.23 12.24 -6.43
C MET A 173 -12.46 10.75 -6.08
N PRO A 174 -11.46 9.87 -6.26
CA PRO A 174 -11.63 8.46 -5.95
C PRO A 174 -12.13 8.23 -4.52
N ILE A 175 -13.10 7.35 -4.36
CA ILE A 175 -13.60 6.89 -3.06
C ILE A 175 -12.91 5.57 -2.75
N ALA A 176 -12.01 5.56 -1.78
CA ALA A 176 -11.35 4.36 -1.28
C ALA A 176 -12.16 3.77 -0.13
N VAL A 177 -12.57 2.51 -0.23
CA VAL A 177 -13.49 1.88 0.73
C VAL A 177 -12.87 0.70 1.45
N HIS A 178 -13.12 0.63 2.75
CA HIS A 178 -13.05 -0.61 3.52
C HIS A 178 -14.47 -1.19 3.59
N CYS A 179 -14.64 -2.43 3.11
CA CYS A 179 -15.93 -3.08 2.97
C CYS A 179 -16.03 -4.35 3.82
N GLU A 180 -16.67 -4.24 4.98
CA GLU A 180 -17.06 -5.38 5.80
C GLU A 180 -18.40 -5.07 6.48
N ASP A 181 -19.33 -6.00 6.44
CA ASP A 181 -20.67 -5.85 7.02
C ASP A 181 -20.63 -6.06 8.54
N SER A 182 -20.87 -4.98 9.30
CA SER A 182 -20.81 -5.00 10.76
C SER A 182 -21.84 -5.93 11.40
N ASP A 183 -23.04 -6.05 10.83
CA ASP A 183 -24.11 -6.88 11.41
C ASP A 183 -23.75 -8.36 11.28
N ILE A 184 -23.18 -8.76 10.13
CA ILE A 184 -22.69 -10.13 9.93
C ILE A 184 -21.54 -10.41 10.90
N ILE A 185 -20.57 -9.51 11.01
CA ILE A 185 -19.41 -9.67 11.92
C ILE A 185 -19.88 -9.79 13.36
N ASN A 186 -20.77 -8.91 13.81
CA ASN A 186 -21.27 -8.90 15.19
C ASN A 186 -22.03 -10.19 15.53
N ARG A 187 -22.89 -10.67 14.62
CA ARG A 187 -23.59 -11.94 14.76
C ARG A 187 -22.61 -13.12 14.85
N ASN A 188 -21.62 -13.18 13.97
CA ASN A 188 -20.61 -14.23 13.99
C ASN A 188 -19.78 -14.15 15.27
N ALA A 189 -19.35 -12.96 15.68
CA ALA A 189 -18.60 -12.75 16.92
C ALA A 189 -19.37 -13.24 18.16
N ALA A 190 -20.67 -12.96 18.22
CA ALA A 190 -21.53 -13.44 19.31
C ALA A 190 -21.59 -14.98 19.34
N LEU A 191 -21.80 -15.62 18.18
CA LEU A 191 -21.82 -17.08 18.03
C LEU A 191 -20.50 -17.74 18.51
N TYR A 192 -19.36 -17.22 18.04
CA TYR A 192 -18.06 -17.78 18.43
C TYR A 192 -17.72 -17.52 19.89
N LYS A 193 -18.18 -16.37 20.45
CA LYS A 193 -18.05 -16.08 21.86
C LYS A 193 -18.86 -17.03 22.72
N GLU A 194 -20.07 -17.37 22.32
CA GLU A 194 -20.92 -18.32 23.01
C GLU A 194 -20.30 -19.74 23.03
N GLN A 195 -19.70 -20.16 21.92
CA GLN A 195 -19.14 -21.48 21.79
C GLN A 195 -17.75 -21.66 22.41
N TYR A 196 -16.90 -20.61 22.39
CA TYR A 196 -15.47 -20.70 22.70
C TYR A 196 -15.02 -19.71 23.79
N GLY A 197 -15.95 -18.98 24.43
CA GLY A 197 -15.65 -18.01 25.48
C GLY A 197 -15.37 -16.60 24.96
N ASP A 198 -15.02 -15.69 25.87
CA ASP A 198 -14.95 -14.23 25.62
C ASP A 198 -13.90 -13.81 24.59
N ASP A 199 -12.94 -14.66 24.28
CA ASP A 199 -11.90 -14.37 23.30
C ASP A 199 -11.48 -15.67 22.57
N PRO A 200 -12.26 -16.10 21.58
CA PRO A 200 -11.97 -17.28 20.78
C PRO A 200 -10.56 -17.24 20.17
N ASP A 201 -9.98 -18.40 19.92
CA ASP A 201 -8.69 -18.53 19.25
C ASP A 201 -8.65 -17.74 17.95
N VAL A 202 -7.49 -17.14 17.62
CA VAL A 202 -7.31 -16.30 16.43
C VAL A 202 -7.62 -17.03 15.12
N LYS A 203 -7.51 -18.34 15.06
CA LYS A 203 -7.90 -19.14 13.89
C LYS A 203 -9.37 -18.97 13.49
N PHE A 204 -10.22 -18.50 14.40
CA PHE A 204 -11.63 -18.20 14.12
C PHE A 204 -11.84 -16.78 13.55
N HIS A 205 -10.78 -15.95 13.50
CA HIS A 205 -10.89 -14.60 12.96
C HIS A 205 -11.44 -14.55 11.53
N PRO A 206 -11.01 -15.40 10.56
CA PRO A 206 -11.59 -15.44 9.22
C PRO A 206 -13.04 -15.94 9.15
N LEU A 207 -13.50 -16.67 10.15
CA LEU A 207 -14.89 -17.12 10.24
C LEU A 207 -15.79 -16.05 10.84
N ILE A 208 -15.28 -15.27 11.80
CA ILE A 208 -15.98 -14.11 12.36
C ILE A 208 -16.07 -13.00 11.29
N ARG A 209 -14.94 -12.63 10.67
CA ARG A 209 -14.86 -11.70 9.53
C ARG A 209 -14.92 -12.49 8.22
N SER A 210 -16.11 -13.03 7.97
CA SER A 210 -16.34 -14.02 6.93
C SER A 210 -16.32 -13.45 5.51
N GLU A 211 -16.23 -14.32 4.52
CA GLU A 211 -16.40 -13.99 3.11
C GLU A 211 -17.73 -13.23 2.87
N GLU A 212 -18.82 -13.69 3.50
CA GLU A 212 -20.13 -13.05 3.35
C GLU A 212 -20.13 -11.60 3.85
N ALA A 213 -19.40 -11.29 4.95
CA ALA A 213 -19.27 -9.94 5.47
C ALA A 213 -18.58 -9.01 4.46
N CYS A 214 -17.51 -9.48 3.79
CA CYS A 214 -16.81 -8.73 2.76
C CYS A 214 -17.70 -8.55 1.51
N TYR A 215 -18.27 -9.63 1.01
CA TYR A 215 -19.06 -9.63 -0.22
C TYR A 215 -20.31 -8.75 -0.10
N SER A 216 -21.09 -8.89 0.98
CA SER A 216 -22.31 -8.09 1.22
C SER A 216 -22.03 -6.59 1.20
N SER A 217 -20.99 -6.16 1.92
CA SER A 217 -20.59 -4.76 1.97
C SER A 217 -20.08 -4.25 0.61
N LEU A 218 -19.28 -5.05 -0.10
CA LEU A 218 -18.78 -4.70 -1.43
C LEU A 218 -19.91 -4.54 -2.45
N VAL A 219 -20.90 -5.45 -2.47
CA VAL A 219 -22.08 -5.31 -3.33
C VAL A 219 -22.77 -3.97 -3.12
N ARG A 220 -22.91 -3.53 -1.87
CA ARG A 220 -23.50 -2.23 -1.52
C ARG A 220 -22.66 -1.07 -2.06
N ALA A 221 -21.34 -1.11 -1.89
CA ALA A 221 -20.42 -0.08 -2.40
C ALA A 221 -20.47 0.03 -3.92
N VAL A 222 -20.43 -1.11 -4.63
CA VAL A 222 -20.51 -1.17 -6.10
C VAL A 222 -21.84 -0.60 -6.62
N LYS A 223 -22.97 -0.92 -5.97
CA LYS A 223 -24.29 -0.35 -6.33
C LYS A 223 -24.31 1.17 -6.21
N LEU A 224 -23.75 1.71 -5.13
CA LEU A 224 -23.68 3.16 -4.90
C LEU A 224 -22.74 3.84 -5.91
N ALA A 225 -21.59 3.27 -6.19
CA ALA A 225 -20.65 3.79 -7.19
C ALA A 225 -21.29 3.85 -8.59
N LYS A 226 -22.00 2.80 -8.99
CA LYS A 226 -22.75 2.75 -10.26
C LYS A 226 -23.90 3.77 -10.29
N LYS A 227 -24.69 3.88 -9.20
CA LYS A 227 -25.79 4.85 -9.09
C LYS A 227 -25.34 6.29 -9.30
N HIS A 228 -24.22 6.66 -8.71
CA HIS A 228 -23.69 8.04 -8.71
C HIS A 228 -22.59 8.27 -9.75
N ASP A 229 -22.27 7.27 -10.57
CA ASP A 229 -21.21 7.31 -11.59
C ASP A 229 -19.85 7.74 -11.04
N LYS A 230 -19.43 7.15 -9.91
CA LYS A 230 -18.20 7.51 -9.18
C LYS A 230 -17.08 6.50 -9.36
N GLN A 231 -15.84 6.99 -9.26
CA GLN A 231 -14.67 6.15 -9.19
C GLN A 231 -14.57 5.55 -7.78
N LEU A 232 -14.67 4.23 -7.71
CA LEU A 232 -14.56 3.43 -6.49
C LEU A 232 -13.23 2.66 -6.51
N HIS A 233 -12.49 2.74 -5.42
CA HIS A 233 -11.33 1.91 -5.19
C HIS A 233 -11.56 1.02 -3.96
N VAL A 234 -11.66 -0.28 -4.19
CA VAL A 234 -11.91 -1.29 -3.15
C VAL A 234 -10.58 -1.71 -2.57
N MET A 235 -10.35 -1.40 -1.31
CA MET A 235 -9.09 -1.69 -0.63
C MET A 235 -9.07 -3.15 -0.17
N HIS A 236 -7.87 -3.73 -0.08
CA HIS A 236 -7.56 -5.03 0.54
C HIS A 236 -8.59 -6.14 0.27
N ILE A 237 -8.91 -6.44 -1.00
CA ILE A 237 -9.72 -7.61 -1.37
C ILE A 237 -9.12 -8.87 -0.72
N SER A 238 -9.95 -9.70 -0.12
CA SER A 238 -9.51 -10.84 0.69
C SER A 238 -10.14 -12.19 0.32
N THR A 239 -11.13 -12.21 -0.58
CA THR A 239 -11.86 -13.43 -0.95
C THR A 239 -11.98 -13.62 -2.46
N ALA A 240 -12.08 -14.88 -2.88
CA ALA A 240 -12.34 -15.25 -4.28
C ALA A 240 -13.67 -14.68 -4.80
N ARG A 241 -14.71 -14.72 -3.96
CA ARG A 241 -16.07 -14.29 -4.31
C ARG A 241 -16.16 -12.79 -4.62
N GLU A 242 -15.36 -11.95 -3.97
CA GLU A 242 -15.31 -10.51 -4.25
C GLU A 242 -14.87 -10.21 -5.70
N LEU A 243 -14.06 -11.09 -6.31
CA LEU A 243 -13.58 -10.96 -7.69
C LEU A 243 -14.69 -11.08 -8.75
N ASP A 244 -15.86 -11.61 -8.39
CA ASP A 244 -17.03 -11.69 -9.29
C ASP A 244 -17.62 -10.31 -9.59
N LEU A 245 -17.32 -9.32 -8.77
CA LEU A 245 -17.79 -7.94 -8.92
C LEU A 245 -16.79 -7.06 -9.70
N LEU A 246 -15.63 -7.60 -10.08
CA LEU A 246 -14.52 -6.89 -10.72
C LEU A 246 -14.35 -7.36 -12.18
N THR A 247 -13.87 -6.46 -13.03
CA THR A 247 -13.64 -6.70 -14.47
C THR A 247 -12.16 -6.77 -14.80
N THR A 248 -11.83 -7.31 -15.98
CA THR A 248 -10.47 -7.35 -16.54
C THR A 248 -10.19 -6.24 -17.55
N GLU A 249 -11.06 -5.24 -17.63
CA GLU A 249 -10.85 -4.07 -18.49
C GLU A 249 -9.54 -3.35 -18.14
N SER A 250 -9.04 -2.57 -19.09
CA SER A 250 -7.87 -1.71 -18.84
C SER A 250 -8.18 -0.70 -17.72
N LEU A 251 -7.19 -0.40 -16.92
CA LEU A 251 -7.33 0.51 -15.77
C LEU A 251 -7.95 1.86 -16.15
N SER A 252 -7.60 2.39 -17.34
CA SER A 252 -8.16 3.65 -17.85
C SER A 252 -9.68 3.63 -18.08
N ASN A 253 -10.27 2.45 -18.27
CA ASN A 253 -11.70 2.27 -18.53
C ASN A 253 -12.47 1.86 -17.27
N LYS A 254 -11.78 1.46 -16.22
CA LYS A 254 -12.41 1.04 -14.97
C LYS A 254 -12.87 2.22 -14.12
N LYS A 255 -14.11 2.17 -13.66
CA LYS A 255 -14.58 3.01 -12.56
C LYS A 255 -14.52 2.32 -11.21
N ILE A 256 -14.51 1.00 -11.20
CA ILE A 256 -14.37 0.17 -10.01
C ILE A 256 -13.04 -0.56 -10.11
N THR A 257 -12.15 -0.24 -9.21
CA THR A 257 -10.80 -0.79 -9.10
C THR A 257 -10.60 -1.43 -7.75
N ALA A 258 -9.62 -2.32 -7.63
CA ALA A 258 -9.37 -3.06 -6.40
C ALA A 258 -7.89 -3.20 -6.08
N GLU A 259 -7.60 -3.33 -4.80
CA GLU A 259 -6.27 -3.55 -4.21
C GLU A 259 -6.23 -4.91 -3.52
N ALA A 260 -5.10 -5.62 -3.59
CA ALA A 260 -4.76 -6.71 -2.69
C ALA A 260 -3.49 -6.35 -1.89
N THR A 261 -3.35 -6.91 -0.68
CA THR A 261 -2.15 -6.64 0.11
C THR A 261 -1.12 -7.77 0.00
N PRO A 262 0.18 -7.48 0.18
CA PRO A 262 1.21 -8.51 0.28
C PRO A 262 0.87 -9.60 1.32
N ALA A 263 0.17 -9.24 2.41
CA ALA A 263 -0.26 -10.19 3.42
C ALA A 263 -1.29 -11.19 2.87
N HIS A 264 -2.34 -10.73 2.18
CA HIS A 264 -3.36 -11.60 1.57
C HIS A 264 -2.81 -12.41 0.38
N LEU A 265 -1.76 -11.93 -0.29
CA LEU A 265 -1.08 -12.65 -1.36
C LEU A 265 -0.06 -13.69 -0.85
N THR A 266 0.37 -13.58 0.42
CA THR A 266 1.42 -14.44 1.00
C THR A 266 0.85 -15.47 1.96
N PHE A 267 -0.01 -15.06 2.89
CA PHE A 267 -0.53 -15.90 3.97
C PHE A 267 -1.90 -16.48 3.66
N CYS A 268 -2.25 -17.56 4.34
CA CYS A 268 -3.58 -18.17 4.37
C CYS A 268 -3.98 -18.56 5.80
N ASP A 269 -5.20 -19.03 6.00
CA ASP A 269 -5.76 -19.32 7.33
C ASP A 269 -5.00 -20.38 8.12
N SER A 270 -4.34 -21.34 7.44
CA SER A 270 -3.48 -22.32 8.11
C SER A 270 -2.26 -21.69 8.81
N ASP A 271 -1.81 -20.50 8.36
CA ASP A 271 -0.68 -19.81 8.95
C ASP A 271 -0.99 -19.22 10.34
N TYR A 272 -2.29 -19.10 10.71
CA TYR A 272 -2.65 -18.72 12.08
C TYR A 272 -2.12 -19.72 13.14
N ALA A 273 -1.91 -20.98 12.76
CA ALA A 273 -1.37 -22.00 13.66
C ALA A 273 0.07 -21.69 14.12
N THR A 274 0.87 -21.05 13.28
CA THR A 274 2.29 -20.73 13.54
C THR A 274 2.54 -19.27 13.83
N LEU A 275 1.87 -18.35 13.12
CA LEU A 275 2.07 -16.91 13.23
C LEU A 275 1.07 -16.25 14.20
N GLY A 276 -0.01 -16.94 14.54
CA GLY A 276 -1.00 -16.44 15.49
C GLY A 276 -1.55 -15.08 15.12
N THR A 277 -1.67 -14.21 16.11
CA THR A 277 -2.19 -12.85 15.94
C THR A 277 -1.26 -11.92 15.17
N ARG A 278 -0.02 -12.28 14.90
CA ARG A 278 0.90 -11.48 14.08
C ARG A 278 0.37 -11.24 12.67
N ILE A 279 -0.44 -12.18 12.13
CA ILE A 279 -1.09 -12.02 10.82
C ILE A 279 -2.57 -11.62 10.92
N LYS A 280 -3.04 -11.28 12.11
CA LYS A 280 -4.41 -10.77 12.28
C LYS A 280 -4.54 -9.37 11.70
N CYS A 281 -5.36 -9.21 10.66
CA CYS A 281 -5.73 -7.95 9.99
C CYS A 281 -7.21 -7.92 9.63
N ASN A 282 -7.70 -6.82 9.14
CA ASN A 282 -9.07 -6.63 8.68
C ASN A 282 -9.08 -6.07 7.25
N PRO A 283 -9.65 -6.80 6.28
CA PRO A 283 -10.29 -8.11 6.38
C PRO A 283 -9.31 -9.21 6.82
N ALA A 284 -9.84 -10.29 7.40
CA ALA A 284 -9.00 -11.40 7.86
C ALA A 284 -8.28 -12.09 6.69
N ILE A 285 -7.10 -12.66 6.97
CA ILE A 285 -6.46 -13.62 6.08
C ILE A 285 -7.39 -14.83 5.94
N LYS A 286 -7.70 -15.21 4.71
CA LYS A 286 -8.68 -16.24 4.36
C LYS A 286 -8.01 -17.55 3.93
N SER A 287 -8.77 -18.43 3.28
CA SER A 287 -8.33 -19.74 2.84
C SER A 287 -7.22 -19.71 1.79
N ASP A 288 -6.56 -20.84 1.59
CA ASP A 288 -5.58 -21.02 0.52
C ASP A 288 -6.21 -20.82 -0.87
N ASN A 289 -7.47 -21.25 -1.04
CA ASN A 289 -8.22 -21.01 -2.28
C ASN A 289 -8.45 -19.52 -2.53
N ASP A 290 -8.76 -18.74 -1.50
CA ASP A 290 -8.86 -17.28 -1.62
C ASP A 290 -7.54 -16.66 -2.01
N ARG A 291 -6.44 -17.05 -1.37
CA ARG A 291 -5.09 -16.59 -1.72
C ARG A 291 -4.75 -16.89 -3.18
N ALA A 292 -5.02 -18.12 -3.63
CA ALA A 292 -4.80 -18.51 -5.04
C ALA A 292 -5.65 -17.67 -6.00
N ALA A 293 -6.91 -17.43 -5.68
CA ALA A 293 -7.80 -16.59 -6.49
C ALA A 293 -7.34 -15.13 -6.54
N LEU A 294 -6.84 -14.56 -5.43
CA LEU A 294 -6.28 -13.20 -5.41
C LEU A 294 -5.04 -13.09 -6.30
N ARG A 295 -4.14 -14.08 -6.26
CA ARG A 295 -2.96 -14.14 -7.14
C ARG A 295 -3.37 -14.18 -8.62
N GLU A 296 -4.35 -14.99 -8.97
CA GLU A 296 -4.93 -14.99 -10.32
C GLU A 296 -5.63 -13.67 -10.64
N GLY A 297 -6.31 -13.04 -9.67
CA GLY A 297 -6.90 -11.70 -9.81
C GLY A 297 -5.87 -10.62 -10.18
N ILE A 298 -4.66 -10.69 -9.65
CA ILE A 298 -3.52 -9.83 -10.02
C ILE A 298 -3.07 -10.12 -11.46
N ASN A 299 -2.90 -11.40 -11.82
CA ASN A 299 -2.41 -11.82 -13.14
C ASN A 299 -3.40 -11.48 -14.25
N SER A 300 -4.68 -11.74 -14.03
CA SER A 300 -5.76 -11.44 -15.00
C SER A 300 -6.12 -9.95 -15.11
N GLY A 301 -5.67 -9.13 -14.16
CA GLY A 301 -6.00 -7.70 -14.12
C GLY A 301 -7.36 -7.39 -13.49
N LYS A 302 -8.04 -8.32 -12.82
CA LYS A 302 -9.20 -8.03 -11.97
C LYS A 302 -8.82 -7.15 -10.79
N ILE A 303 -7.68 -7.44 -10.15
CA ILE A 303 -7.08 -6.62 -9.10
C ILE A 303 -6.04 -5.69 -9.74
N ASP A 304 -6.13 -4.41 -9.44
CA ASP A 304 -5.41 -3.35 -10.13
C ASP A 304 -4.11 -2.96 -9.45
N ILE A 305 -4.08 -2.94 -8.12
CA ILE A 305 -2.98 -2.44 -7.30
C ILE A 305 -2.58 -3.46 -6.23
N ILE A 306 -1.32 -3.41 -5.82
CA ILE A 306 -0.81 -4.03 -4.61
C ILE A 306 -0.40 -2.91 -3.65
N GLY A 307 -1.23 -2.66 -2.63
CA GLY A 307 -0.99 -1.74 -1.52
C GLY A 307 -0.81 -2.50 -0.22
N THR A 308 -0.20 -1.92 0.81
CA THR A 308 0.26 -2.72 1.95
C THR A 308 -0.75 -2.91 3.07
N ASP A 309 -1.65 -1.97 3.28
CA ASP A 309 -2.36 -1.80 4.56
C ASP A 309 -1.39 -1.85 5.76
N HIS A 310 -0.21 -1.19 5.59
CA HIS A 310 0.78 -1.10 6.66
C HIS A 310 0.16 -0.47 7.90
N ALA A 311 -0.08 -1.28 8.90
CA ALA A 311 -0.84 -0.88 10.09
C ALA A 311 -0.10 -1.31 11.38
N PRO A 312 0.98 -0.62 11.75
CA PRO A 312 1.80 -0.99 12.90
C PRO A 312 1.04 -0.86 14.22
N HIS A 313 1.23 -1.86 15.07
CA HIS A 313 0.80 -1.93 16.46
C HIS A 313 1.96 -2.42 17.31
N LEU A 314 1.96 -2.10 18.60
CA LEU A 314 2.93 -2.69 19.52
C LEU A 314 2.69 -4.20 19.62
N LEU A 315 3.73 -4.99 19.85
CA LEU A 315 3.59 -6.45 19.94
C LEU A 315 2.69 -6.86 21.14
N GLU A 316 2.66 -6.06 22.20
CA GLU A 316 1.73 -6.22 23.31
C GLU A 316 0.26 -6.06 22.91
N ASP A 317 -0.04 -5.17 21.97
CA ASP A 317 -1.40 -4.98 21.43
C ASP A 317 -1.87 -6.23 20.63
N LYS A 318 -0.97 -7.12 20.25
CA LYS A 318 -1.25 -8.37 19.52
C LYS A 318 -1.57 -9.54 20.44
N GLN A 319 -1.57 -9.35 21.76
CA GLN A 319 -1.95 -10.38 22.73
C GLN A 319 -3.46 -10.60 22.72
N GLY A 320 -3.87 -11.88 22.92
CA GLY A 320 -5.28 -12.31 22.90
C GLY A 320 -5.61 -13.16 21.68
N GLY A 321 -6.90 -13.34 21.44
CA GLY A 321 -7.45 -14.15 20.36
C GLY A 321 -8.12 -13.32 19.24
N ALA A 322 -9.18 -13.89 18.68
CA ALA A 322 -9.90 -13.32 17.55
C ALA A 322 -10.62 -11.99 17.87
N LEU A 323 -11.01 -11.76 19.13
CA LEU A 323 -11.77 -10.58 19.52
C LEU A 323 -10.91 -9.51 20.21
N LYS A 324 -9.95 -9.89 21.05
CA LYS A 324 -9.16 -8.94 21.85
C LYS A 324 -7.91 -8.43 21.15
N ALA A 325 -7.14 -9.29 20.48
CA ALA A 325 -5.92 -8.85 19.81
C ALA A 325 -6.23 -7.79 18.74
N THR A 326 -5.42 -6.73 18.65
CA THR A 326 -5.61 -5.71 17.61
C THR A 326 -5.34 -6.26 16.22
N SER A 327 -6.10 -5.79 15.23
CA SER A 327 -5.91 -6.10 13.82
C SER A 327 -4.99 -5.07 13.16
N GLY A 328 -4.06 -5.54 12.34
CA GLY A 328 -3.04 -4.75 11.64
C GLY A 328 -1.62 -5.27 11.90
N MET A 329 -0.75 -5.09 10.91
CA MET A 329 0.63 -5.53 10.96
C MET A 329 1.56 -4.56 10.23
N PRO A 330 2.84 -4.45 10.64
CA PRO A 330 3.85 -3.70 9.90
C PRO A 330 4.33 -4.50 8.68
N SER A 331 4.12 -3.98 7.46
CA SER A 331 4.39 -4.70 6.21
C SER A 331 5.16 -3.90 5.17
N ILE A 332 5.18 -2.56 5.21
CA ILE A 332 5.68 -1.69 4.14
C ILE A 332 7.13 -1.98 3.75
N GLN A 333 8.02 -2.22 4.72
CA GLN A 333 9.44 -2.49 4.49
C GLN A 333 9.66 -3.77 3.68
N PHE A 334 8.77 -4.74 3.83
CA PHE A 334 8.90 -6.08 3.24
C PHE A 334 7.95 -6.31 2.06
N SER A 335 7.20 -5.28 1.65
CA SER A 335 6.21 -5.39 0.57
C SER A 335 6.85 -5.77 -0.76
N LEU A 336 7.81 -5.00 -1.25
CA LEU A 336 8.51 -5.31 -2.51
C LEU A 336 9.31 -6.62 -2.41
N PRO A 337 10.15 -6.87 -1.37
CA PRO A 337 10.83 -8.16 -1.23
C PRO A 337 9.89 -9.37 -1.24
N SER A 338 8.72 -9.30 -0.58
CA SER A 338 7.76 -10.41 -0.59
C SER A 338 7.11 -10.64 -1.95
N MET A 339 6.85 -9.59 -2.72
CA MET A 339 6.33 -9.73 -4.09
C MET A 339 7.39 -10.23 -5.07
N LEU A 340 8.65 -9.82 -4.90
CA LEU A 340 9.77 -10.36 -5.68
C LEU A 340 10.06 -11.83 -5.34
N GLN A 341 9.82 -12.26 -4.09
CA GLN A 341 9.86 -13.69 -3.75
C GLN A 341 8.77 -14.47 -4.50
N LEU A 342 7.58 -13.90 -4.68
CA LEU A 342 6.53 -14.53 -5.51
C LEU A 342 6.88 -14.56 -7.00
N VAL A 343 7.85 -13.74 -7.45
CA VAL A 343 8.43 -13.88 -8.81
C VAL A 343 9.31 -15.14 -8.87
N ASP A 344 10.19 -15.36 -7.89
CA ASP A 344 11.01 -16.58 -7.81
C ASP A 344 10.14 -17.84 -7.69
N ASP A 345 9.04 -17.74 -6.96
CA ASP A 345 8.06 -18.81 -6.79
C ASP A 345 7.20 -19.06 -8.07
N GLY A 346 7.41 -18.29 -9.14
CA GLY A 346 6.68 -18.40 -10.42
C GLY A 346 5.22 -17.95 -10.38
N VAL A 347 4.82 -17.19 -9.34
CA VAL A 347 3.45 -16.68 -9.19
C VAL A 347 3.22 -15.43 -10.06
N PHE A 348 4.20 -14.52 -10.11
CA PHE A 348 4.16 -13.28 -10.89
C PHE A 348 5.38 -13.15 -11.79
N THR A 349 5.31 -12.29 -12.79
CA THR A 349 6.51 -11.78 -13.45
C THR A 349 6.97 -10.48 -12.75
N ILE A 350 8.24 -10.13 -12.92
CA ILE A 350 8.79 -8.90 -12.34
C ILE A 350 8.10 -7.66 -12.93
N GLU A 351 7.74 -7.71 -14.21
CA GLU A 351 6.98 -6.66 -14.90
C GLU A 351 5.59 -6.49 -14.30
N LYS A 352 4.94 -7.61 -13.91
CA LYS A 352 3.64 -7.58 -13.23
C LYS A 352 3.75 -6.92 -11.85
N VAL A 353 4.79 -7.21 -11.08
CA VAL A 353 5.04 -6.56 -9.79
C VAL A 353 5.23 -5.05 -9.99
N VAL A 354 6.04 -4.63 -10.96
CA VAL A 354 6.24 -3.19 -11.29
C VAL A 354 4.94 -2.55 -11.78
N GLU A 355 4.16 -3.23 -12.62
CA GLU A 355 2.84 -2.74 -13.05
C GLU A 355 1.96 -2.43 -11.83
N LYS A 356 1.81 -3.40 -10.90
CA LYS A 356 0.85 -3.33 -9.80
C LYS A 356 1.30 -2.45 -8.63
N MET A 357 2.60 -2.30 -8.41
CA MET A 357 3.14 -1.52 -7.30
C MET A 357 3.64 -0.12 -7.71
N CYS A 358 3.83 0.16 -9.00
CA CYS A 358 4.38 1.43 -9.46
C CYS A 358 3.49 2.14 -10.48
N HIS A 359 3.17 1.48 -11.60
CA HIS A 359 2.44 2.09 -12.72
C HIS A 359 0.96 2.28 -12.39
N ALA A 360 0.27 1.21 -11.98
CA ALA A 360 -1.16 1.24 -11.73
C ALA A 360 -1.58 2.25 -10.64
N PRO A 361 -0.90 2.36 -9.48
CA PRO A 361 -1.24 3.41 -8.52
C PRO A 361 -0.99 4.82 -9.08
N ALA A 362 0.07 5.01 -9.90
CA ALA A 362 0.31 6.31 -10.54
C ALA A 362 -0.79 6.70 -11.52
N GLU A 363 -1.32 5.74 -12.29
CA GLU A 363 -2.41 5.95 -13.25
C GLU A 363 -3.76 6.15 -12.56
N LEU A 364 -4.13 5.26 -11.64
CA LEU A 364 -5.42 5.31 -10.94
C LEU A 364 -5.61 6.64 -10.24
N PHE A 365 -4.61 7.06 -9.48
CA PHE A 365 -4.67 8.32 -8.74
C PHE A 365 -4.25 9.53 -9.59
N LYS A 366 -3.80 9.33 -10.84
CA LYS A 366 -3.31 10.39 -11.75
C LYS A 366 -2.17 11.20 -11.13
N ILE A 367 -1.16 10.50 -10.60
CA ILE A 367 -0.01 11.14 -9.96
C ILE A 367 0.90 11.78 -11.01
N ASN A 368 1.21 13.05 -10.83
CA ASN A 368 1.97 13.82 -11.81
C ASN A 368 3.43 13.37 -11.91
N LYS A 369 3.82 12.80 -13.06
CA LYS A 369 5.21 12.45 -13.46
C LYS A 369 5.95 11.55 -12.46
N ARG A 370 5.28 10.54 -11.89
CA ARG A 370 5.84 9.51 -11.02
C ARG A 370 5.38 8.11 -11.45
N GLY A 371 5.95 7.07 -10.87
CA GLY A 371 5.58 5.68 -11.12
C GLY A 371 6.14 5.08 -12.41
N TYR A 372 7.00 5.79 -13.14
CA TYR A 372 7.59 5.36 -14.40
C TYR A 372 9.04 5.79 -14.54
N ILE A 373 9.84 5.00 -15.24
CA ILE A 373 11.15 5.42 -15.72
C ILE A 373 10.96 6.07 -17.10
N ARG A 374 10.73 7.39 -17.10
CA ARG A 374 10.55 8.21 -18.30
C ARG A 374 11.34 9.51 -18.21
N LYS A 375 11.90 9.97 -19.32
CA LYS A 375 12.59 11.25 -19.37
C LYS A 375 11.68 12.38 -18.89
N GLY A 376 12.20 13.22 -17.97
CA GLY A 376 11.47 14.34 -17.38
C GLY A 376 10.55 13.97 -16.21
N TYR A 377 10.39 12.68 -15.88
CA TYR A 377 9.72 12.23 -14.66
C TYR A 377 10.62 12.44 -13.43
N TYR A 378 10.03 12.45 -12.25
CA TYR A 378 10.80 12.50 -11.02
C TYR A 378 11.62 11.21 -10.91
N ALA A 379 12.86 11.36 -10.43
CA ALA A 379 13.74 10.23 -10.20
C ALA A 379 13.42 9.59 -8.84
N ASP A 380 12.28 8.92 -8.80
CA ASP A 380 11.86 8.02 -7.72
C ASP A 380 12.10 6.60 -8.22
N LEU A 381 13.15 5.96 -7.71
CA LEU A 381 13.67 4.71 -8.25
C LEU A 381 14.06 3.76 -7.13
N VAL A 382 14.04 2.47 -7.42
CA VAL A 382 14.60 1.43 -6.56
C VAL A 382 15.52 0.51 -7.34
N LEU A 383 16.68 0.20 -6.78
CA LEU A 383 17.65 -0.76 -7.28
C LEU A 383 17.61 -2.01 -6.39
N VAL A 384 17.35 -3.16 -6.99
CA VAL A 384 17.24 -4.44 -6.28
C VAL A 384 18.23 -5.46 -6.85
N ALA A 385 18.80 -6.28 -5.99
CA ALA A 385 19.67 -7.40 -6.38
C ALA A 385 18.91 -8.72 -6.20
N PRO A 386 18.85 -9.58 -7.24
CA PRO A 386 18.44 -10.97 -7.11
C PRO A 386 19.58 -11.78 -6.48
N ASP A 387 19.31 -13.02 -6.13
CA ASP A 387 20.30 -13.99 -5.63
C ASP A 387 21.15 -13.44 -4.46
N CYS A 388 20.55 -12.59 -3.63
CA CYS A 388 21.17 -11.95 -2.49
C CYS A 388 20.39 -12.26 -1.20
N PRO A 389 20.41 -13.55 -0.73
CA PRO A 389 19.55 -13.98 0.36
C PRO A 389 19.86 -13.28 1.67
N TRP A 390 18.82 -12.90 2.39
CA TRP A 390 18.89 -12.29 3.71
C TRP A 390 17.64 -12.63 4.51
N THR A 391 17.79 -12.74 5.83
CA THR A 391 16.70 -13.12 6.74
C THR A 391 16.18 -11.90 7.48
N VAL A 392 14.86 -11.78 7.58
CA VAL A 392 14.22 -10.73 8.37
C VAL A 392 14.48 -11.00 9.85
N SER A 393 15.10 -10.04 10.52
CA SER A 393 15.41 -10.10 11.96
C SER A 393 15.12 -8.75 12.62
N LYS A 394 15.09 -8.72 13.93
CA LYS A 394 14.86 -7.47 14.70
C LYS A 394 15.85 -6.37 14.34
N GLU A 395 17.08 -6.73 14.03
CA GLU A 395 18.17 -5.79 13.72
C GLU A 395 17.95 -5.06 12.39
N ASN A 396 17.19 -5.67 11.46
CA ASN A 396 16.92 -5.07 10.16
C ASN A 396 15.48 -4.55 9.98
N ILE A 397 14.63 -4.65 11.02
CA ILE A 397 13.29 -4.05 11.04
C ILE A 397 13.38 -2.59 11.48
N LEU A 398 13.02 -1.67 10.57
CA LEU A 398 13.09 -0.23 10.80
C LEU A 398 11.77 0.39 11.28
N SER A 399 10.64 -0.33 11.18
CA SER A 399 9.38 0.13 11.76
C SER A 399 9.50 0.32 13.27
N GLN A 400 8.92 1.39 13.81
CA GLN A 400 9.01 1.74 15.22
C GLN A 400 8.51 0.62 16.15
N CYS A 401 7.54 -0.16 15.73
CA CYS A 401 7.00 -1.27 16.52
C CYS A 401 7.93 -2.49 16.64
N GLN A 402 9.05 -2.52 15.88
CA GLN A 402 10.16 -3.47 15.96
C GLN A 402 9.78 -4.96 15.82
N TRP A 403 8.78 -5.25 15.03
CA TRP A 403 8.41 -6.61 14.65
C TRP A 403 7.81 -6.63 13.24
N SER A 404 7.72 -7.81 12.65
CA SER A 404 7.06 -8.04 11.36
C SER A 404 6.46 -9.44 11.31
N PRO A 405 5.35 -9.66 10.58
CA PRO A 405 4.88 -11.02 10.30
C PRO A 405 5.86 -11.84 9.46
N PHE A 406 6.83 -11.19 8.84
CA PHE A 406 7.89 -11.82 8.04
C PHE A 406 9.15 -12.15 8.84
N GLU A 407 9.22 -11.87 10.14
CA GLU A 407 10.39 -12.18 10.99
C GLU A 407 10.76 -13.68 10.92
N GLY A 408 12.04 -13.97 10.67
CA GLY A 408 12.56 -15.31 10.44
C GLY A 408 12.47 -15.79 8.98
N ARG A 409 11.76 -15.09 8.09
CA ARG A 409 11.67 -15.43 6.67
C ARG A 409 12.92 -14.96 5.91
N THR A 410 13.43 -15.80 5.02
CA THR A 410 14.51 -15.44 4.11
C THR A 410 13.93 -15.01 2.77
N PHE A 411 14.38 -13.86 2.26
CA PHE A 411 14.10 -13.37 0.91
C PHE A 411 15.37 -13.45 0.07
N ASN A 412 15.24 -13.82 -1.21
CA ASN A 412 16.36 -13.87 -2.16
C ASN A 412 16.66 -12.49 -2.78
N TRP A 413 15.68 -11.59 -2.75
CA TRP A 413 15.81 -10.26 -3.32
C TRP A 413 16.10 -9.22 -2.25
N LYS A 414 17.08 -8.36 -2.51
CA LYS A 414 17.48 -7.30 -1.58
C LYS A 414 17.31 -5.93 -2.22
N VAL A 415 16.67 -5.02 -1.52
CA VAL A 415 16.69 -3.60 -1.87
C VAL A 415 18.07 -3.03 -1.54
N CYS A 416 18.79 -2.61 -2.58
CA CYS A 416 20.13 -2.06 -2.45
C CYS A 416 20.13 -0.54 -2.29
N ARG A 417 19.35 0.16 -3.13
CA ARG A 417 19.23 1.62 -3.07
C ARG A 417 17.82 2.07 -3.42
N THR A 418 17.41 3.17 -2.77
CA THR A 418 16.14 3.86 -3.07
C THR A 418 16.44 5.35 -3.27
N TRP A 419 15.92 5.92 -4.36
CA TRP A 419 16.01 7.36 -4.64
C TRP A 419 14.62 7.99 -4.57
N VAL A 420 14.55 9.13 -3.92
CA VAL A 420 13.36 9.96 -3.81
C VAL A 420 13.69 11.35 -4.35
N ASN A 421 12.98 11.77 -5.40
CA ASN A 421 13.26 13.04 -6.07
C ASN A 421 14.75 13.18 -6.47
N GLY A 422 15.39 12.10 -6.91
CA GLY A 422 16.77 12.05 -7.34
C GLY A 422 17.83 11.99 -6.23
N GLN A 423 17.41 12.01 -4.97
CA GLN A 423 18.30 11.90 -3.81
C GLN A 423 18.26 10.46 -3.26
N CYS A 424 19.43 9.86 -3.04
CA CYS A 424 19.53 8.53 -2.45
C CYS A 424 19.09 8.60 -0.98
N VAL A 425 17.91 8.07 -0.69
CA VAL A 425 17.31 8.04 0.66
C VAL A 425 17.70 6.79 1.43
N TYR A 426 17.95 5.68 0.73
CA TYR A 426 18.41 4.43 1.33
C TYR A 426 19.54 3.83 0.51
N ASN A 427 20.58 3.36 1.19
CA ASN A 427 21.73 2.72 0.59
C ASN A 427 22.25 1.59 1.50
N ASN A 428 22.02 0.33 1.10
CA ASN A 428 22.56 -0.87 1.72
C ASN A 428 22.48 -0.88 3.26
N GLY A 429 21.29 -0.70 3.82
CA GLY A 429 21.07 -0.72 5.28
C GLY A 429 21.06 0.66 5.94
N THR A 430 21.52 1.70 5.25
CA THR A 430 21.62 3.06 5.80
C THR A 430 20.55 3.97 5.20
N VAL A 431 19.76 4.61 6.05
CA VAL A 431 18.80 5.65 5.65
C VAL A 431 19.46 7.02 5.77
N ASN A 432 19.33 7.84 4.72
CA ASN A 432 19.77 9.24 4.74
C ASN A 432 18.67 10.13 5.31
N ASP A 433 18.81 10.55 6.54
CA ASP A 433 17.84 11.35 7.28
C ASP A 433 17.73 12.82 6.83
N GLU A 434 18.63 13.28 5.95
CA GLU A 434 18.57 14.63 5.38
C GLU A 434 17.61 14.72 4.19
N VAL A 435 17.30 13.60 3.53
CA VAL A 435 16.35 13.56 2.42
C VAL A 435 14.93 13.85 2.92
N ARG A 436 14.21 14.68 2.16
CA ARG A 436 12.78 15.00 2.42
C ARG A 436 11.92 14.68 1.22
N GLY A 437 10.84 13.97 1.49
CA GLY A 437 9.78 13.75 0.51
C GLY A 437 9.04 15.02 0.17
N LYS A 438 8.24 14.95 -0.88
CA LYS A 438 7.38 16.05 -1.35
C LYS A 438 5.92 15.61 -1.36
N ALA A 439 5.02 16.55 -1.12
CA ALA A 439 3.60 16.30 -1.31
C ALA A 439 3.32 15.89 -2.77
N LEU A 440 2.60 14.79 -2.96
CA LEU A 440 2.14 14.36 -4.26
C LEU A 440 1.20 15.39 -4.88
N LYS A 441 1.14 15.44 -6.21
CA LYS A 441 0.20 16.25 -6.98
C LYS A 441 -0.55 15.35 -7.93
N PHE A 442 -1.84 15.49 -7.97
CA PHE A 442 -2.76 14.72 -8.80
C PHE A 442 -3.32 15.59 -9.91
N THR A 443 -3.31 15.11 -11.14
CA THR A 443 -3.90 15.79 -12.31
C THR A 443 -5.36 15.39 -12.45
N ARG A 444 -6.25 16.20 -11.87
CA ARG A 444 -7.71 16.03 -11.90
C ARG A 444 -8.38 17.23 -12.52
#